data_8079ee8c9f7a1e2fd3c3d97b3b14bd6c
#
_entry.id   8079ee8c9f7a1e2fd3c3d97b3b14bd6c
#
_cell.length_a   1.000
_cell.length_b   1.000
_cell.length_c   1.000
_cell.angle_alpha   90.00
_cell.angle_beta   90.00
_cell.angle_gamma   90.00
#
_symmetry.space_group_name_H-M   'P 1'
#
loop_
_entity.id
_entity.type
_entity.pdbx_description
1 polymer ?
#
loop_
_entity_poly.entity_id
_entity_poly.type
_entity_poly.pdbx_seq_one_letter_code
_entity_poly.pdbx_strand_id
1 'polypeptide(L)'
;MLTYMYVEKGEFSLVEKPKLLYERDAIVKVMLSSICSSDPHIKHGGVPRAVEGITVGHETVGVVEEVGEMVNHVKVGDRVTINVETFYGECFFCKRGFVNNCTDKNGGLALGCRIDGGQAEYMRVPFADLGLNKIPRRRNRQTGALGG
;
A
#
# COMPACT_ATOMS: atom_id res chain seq x y z
N MET A 1 -15.23 4.79 1.81
CA MET A 1 -14.65 4.02 0.71
C MET A 1 -15.01 2.56 0.85
N LEU A 2 -15.33 1.92 -0.26
CA LEU A 2 -15.64 0.50 -0.29
C LEU A 2 -14.36 -0.33 -0.21
N THR A 3 -14.36 -1.41 0.57
CA THR A 3 -13.18 -2.23 0.83
C THR A 3 -13.53 -3.69 1.11
N TYR A 4 -12.64 -4.60 0.73
CA TYR A 4 -12.79 -6.03 0.96
C TYR A 4 -12.04 -6.41 2.24
N MET A 5 -12.80 -6.73 3.29
CA MET A 5 -12.32 -6.89 4.66
C MET A 5 -12.30 -8.35 5.10
N TYR A 6 -11.22 -8.76 5.77
CA TYR A 6 -11.16 -10.01 6.51
C TYR A 6 -11.92 -9.85 7.82
N VAL A 7 -13.07 -10.50 7.94
CA VAL A 7 -13.92 -10.43 9.13
C VAL A 7 -13.42 -11.41 10.17
N GLU A 8 -13.39 -12.69 9.80
CA GLU A 8 -12.90 -13.79 10.62
C GLU A 8 -12.49 -14.98 9.74
N LYS A 9 -11.97 -16.04 10.36
CA LYS A 9 -11.59 -17.24 9.66
C LYS A 9 -12.75 -17.81 8.81
N GLY A 10 -12.54 -17.88 7.51
CA GLY A 10 -13.52 -18.34 6.52
C GLY A 10 -14.33 -17.22 5.89
N GLU A 11 -14.31 -16.00 6.44
CA GLU A 11 -15.17 -14.90 5.97
C GLU A 11 -14.41 -13.66 5.53
N PHE A 12 -14.70 -13.22 4.31
CA PHE A 12 -14.41 -11.90 3.79
C PHE A 12 -15.70 -11.18 3.46
N SER A 13 -15.81 -9.90 3.76
CA SER A 13 -16.98 -9.08 3.48
C SER A 13 -16.64 -7.76 2.82
N LEU A 14 -17.54 -7.28 1.98
CA LEU A 14 -17.45 -5.95 1.40
C LEU A 14 -18.06 -4.94 2.38
N VAL A 15 -17.25 -3.99 2.85
CA VAL A 15 -17.67 -3.02 3.87
C VAL A 15 -17.25 -1.60 3.50
N GLU A 16 -17.85 -0.61 4.13
CA GLU A 16 -17.40 0.78 4.03
C GLU A 16 -16.47 1.13 5.20
N LYS A 17 -15.34 1.76 4.88
CA LYS A 17 -14.40 2.32 5.88
C LYS A 17 -14.12 3.79 5.60
N PRO A 18 -13.79 4.59 6.62
CA PRO A 18 -13.33 5.96 6.44
C PRO A 18 -11.94 5.98 5.77
N LYS A 19 -11.64 7.06 5.06
CA LYS A 19 -10.27 7.39 4.66
C LYS A 19 -9.60 8.14 5.81
N LEU A 20 -8.45 7.65 6.26
CA LEU A 20 -7.66 8.27 7.33
C LEU A 20 -6.31 8.70 6.74
N LEU A 21 -5.93 9.94 6.97
CA LEU A 21 -4.66 10.50 6.53
C LEU A 21 -3.90 11.08 7.72
N TYR A 22 -2.61 10.76 7.83
CA TYR A 22 -1.70 11.31 8.84
C TYR A 22 -0.54 12.04 8.14
N GLU A 23 0.22 12.82 8.90
CA GLU A 23 1.24 13.74 8.40
C GLU A 23 2.26 13.12 7.43
N ARG A 24 2.65 11.86 7.64
CA ARG A 24 3.65 11.11 6.83
C ARG A 24 3.04 10.10 5.86
N ASP A 25 1.72 10.07 5.75
CA ASP A 25 0.98 9.09 4.97
C ASP A 25 0.54 9.67 3.63
N ALA A 26 0.16 8.79 2.71
CA ALA A 26 -0.59 9.17 1.53
C ALA A 26 -1.84 8.30 1.39
N ILE A 27 -2.86 8.86 0.74
CA ILE A 27 -4.00 8.11 0.23
C ILE A 27 -3.76 7.86 -1.27
N VAL A 28 -3.81 6.61 -1.65
CA VAL A 28 -3.68 6.18 -3.04
C VAL A 28 -5.03 5.69 -3.52
N LYS A 29 -5.53 6.28 -4.63
CA LYS A 29 -6.66 5.72 -5.37
C LYS A 29 -6.19 4.47 -6.09
N VAL A 30 -6.75 3.33 -5.74
CA VAL A 30 -6.35 2.04 -6.30
C VAL A 30 -6.83 1.94 -7.75
N MET A 31 -5.91 1.65 -8.65
CA MET A 31 -6.20 1.44 -10.08
C MET A 31 -6.24 -0.04 -10.42
N LEU A 32 -5.39 -0.84 -9.77
CA LEU A 32 -5.33 -2.28 -9.92
C LEU A 32 -4.78 -2.89 -8.64
N SER A 33 -5.43 -3.94 -8.17
CA SER A 33 -4.93 -4.80 -7.09
C SER A 33 -5.02 -6.25 -7.54
N SER A 34 -4.00 -7.05 -7.24
CA SER A 34 -3.98 -8.48 -7.55
C SER A 34 -4.38 -9.29 -6.32
N ILE A 35 -4.98 -10.44 -6.55
CA ILE A 35 -5.19 -11.45 -5.52
C ILE A 35 -3.95 -12.34 -5.49
N CYS A 36 -3.28 -12.37 -4.35
CA CYS A 36 -2.13 -13.23 -4.10
C CYS A 36 -2.55 -14.52 -3.38
N SER A 37 -1.74 -15.56 -3.46
CA SER A 37 -1.98 -16.81 -2.72
C SER A 37 -2.05 -16.62 -1.19
N SER A 38 -1.47 -15.57 -0.65
CA SER A 38 -1.59 -15.21 0.76
C SER A 38 -3.00 -14.80 1.18
N ASP A 39 -3.83 -14.24 0.29
CA ASP A 39 -5.21 -13.86 0.61
C ASP A 39 -6.09 -15.09 0.95
N PRO A 40 -6.10 -16.19 0.15
CA PRO A 40 -6.71 -17.44 0.57
C PRO A 40 -6.13 -18.02 1.87
N HIS A 41 -4.81 -17.91 2.10
CA HIS A 41 -4.22 -18.37 3.36
C HIS A 41 -4.71 -17.57 4.56
N ILE A 42 -4.87 -16.25 4.43
CA ILE A 42 -5.49 -15.40 5.46
C ILE A 42 -6.93 -15.87 5.70
N LYS A 43 -7.72 -16.01 4.64
CA LYS A 43 -9.11 -16.48 4.73
C LYS A 43 -9.26 -17.77 5.52
N HIS A 44 -8.39 -18.73 5.26
CA HIS A 44 -8.46 -20.05 5.92
C HIS A 44 -7.76 -20.09 7.31
N GLY A 45 -7.28 -18.95 7.81
CA GLY A 45 -6.60 -18.85 9.10
C GLY A 45 -5.18 -19.43 9.10
N GLY A 46 -4.58 -19.62 7.92
CA GLY A 46 -3.21 -20.12 7.77
C GLY A 46 -2.12 -19.06 8.05
N VAL A 47 -2.51 -17.82 8.29
CA VAL A 47 -1.59 -16.71 8.62
C VAL A 47 -1.87 -16.23 10.05
N PRO A 48 -1.16 -16.73 11.07
CA PRO A 48 -1.46 -16.43 12.48
C PRO A 48 -1.32 -14.95 12.86
N ARG A 49 -0.62 -14.16 12.03
CA ARG A 49 -0.41 -12.72 12.25
C ARG A 49 -1.48 -11.84 11.58
N ALA A 50 -2.36 -12.42 10.78
CA ALA A 50 -3.45 -11.66 10.16
C ALA A 50 -4.40 -11.13 11.23
N VAL A 51 -4.79 -9.88 11.09
CA VAL A 51 -5.67 -9.19 12.04
C VAL A 51 -7.09 -9.14 11.46
N GLU A 52 -8.07 -9.51 12.26
CA GLU A 52 -9.48 -9.36 11.89
C GLU A 52 -9.85 -7.89 11.75
N GLY A 53 -10.77 -7.59 10.86
CA GLY A 53 -11.20 -6.23 10.58
C GLY A 53 -10.32 -5.45 9.60
N ILE A 54 -9.22 -6.02 9.06
CA ILE A 54 -8.37 -5.34 8.07
C ILE A 54 -8.88 -5.53 6.65
N THR A 55 -8.58 -4.54 5.80
CA THR A 55 -8.68 -4.67 4.34
C THR A 55 -7.56 -5.55 3.84
N VAL A 56 -7.84 -6.56 3.04
CA VAL A 56 -6.82 -7.44 2.45
C VAL A 56 -6.20 -6.83 1.19
N GLY A 57 -5.19 -7.53 0.62
CA GLY A 57 -4.50 -7.13 -0.62
C GLY A 57 -3.23 -6.31 -0.38
N HIS A 58 -2.15 -6.72 -1.03
CA HIS A 58 -0.83 -6.11 -0.88
C HIS A 58 -0.08 -5.94 -2.21
N GLU A 59 -0.63 -6.38 -3.31
CA GLU A 59 -0.10 -6.19 -4.66
C GLU A 59 -0.92 -5.12 -5.37
N THR A 60 -0.53 -3.85 -5.22
CA THR A 60 -1.37 -2.71 -5.61
C THR A 60 -0.57 -1.66 -6.37
N VAL A 61 -1.20 -1.11 -7.40
CA VAL A 61 -0.76 0.09 -8.09
C VAL A 61 -1.89 1.12 -8.13
N GLY A 62 -1.54 2.39 -8.08
CA GLY A 62 -2.55 3.44 -8.04
C GLY A 62 -2.03 4.82 -8.38
N VAL A 63 -2.86 5.80 -8.09
CA VAL A 63 -2.56 7.22 -8.25
C VAL A 63 -2.69 7.89 -6.89
N VAL A 64 -1.70 8.69 -6.51
CA VAL A 64 -1.74 9.46 -5.26
C VAL A 64 -2.89 10.45 -5.32
N GLU A 65 -3.82 10.35 -4.38
CA GLU A 65 -5.02 11.19 -4.26
C GLU A 65 -4.82 12.31 -3.23
N GLU A 66 -4.22 11.97 -2.08
CA GLU A 66 -3.94 12.90 -0.98
C GLU A 66 -2.58 12.58 -0.39
N VAL A 67 -1.90 13.58 0.15
CA VAL A 67 -0.62 13.44 0.85
C VAL A 67 -0.66 14.19 2.18
N GLY A 68 -0.04 13.61 3.20
CA GLY A 68 0.21 14.29 4.47
C GLY A 68 1.22 15.42 4.31
N GLU A 69 1.20 16.38 5.21
CA GLU A 69 2.00 17.61 5.14
C GLU A 69 3.52 17.39 5.20
N MET A 70 3.96 16.24 5.71
CA MET A 70 5.38 15.85 5.80
C MET A 70 5.85 14.97 4.64
N VAL A 71 5.00 14.69 3.66
CA VAL A 71 5.35 13.87 2.49
C VAL A 71 6.03 14.75 1.43
N ASN A 72 7.21 14.33 0.96
CA ASN A 72 8.03 15.10 0.02
C ASN A 72 8.38 14.32 -1.27
N HIS A 73 8.41 12.99 -1.21
CA HIS A 73 8.84 12.16 -2.32
C HIS A 73 7.79 12.06 -3.44
N VAL A 74 6.51 12.01 -3.08
CA VAL A 74 5.39 11.87 -4.01
C VAL A 74 4.43 13.05 -3.89
N LYS A 75 3.62 13.28 -4.92
CA LYS A 75 2.59 14.32 -4.95
C LYS A 75 1.30 13.79 -5.56
N VAL A 76 0.21 14.49 -5.34
CA VAL A 76 -1.09 14.19 -5.95
C VAL A 76 -0.95 14.07 -7.46
N GLY A 77 -1.54 13.01 -8.02
CA GLY A 77 -1.48 12.66 -9.44
C GLY A 77 -0.29 11.78 -9.84
N ASP A 78 0.68 11.52 -8.97
CA ASP A 78 1.75 10.57 -9.26
C ASP A 78 1.20 9.14 -9.34
N ARG A 79 1.61 8.40 -10.37
CA ARG A 79 1.36 6.95 -10.46
C ARG A 79 2.41 6.22 -9.64
N VAL A 80 1.97 5.28 -8.81
CA VAL A 80 2.83 4.62 -7.83
C VAL A 80 2.59 3.11 -7.75
N THR A 81 3.65 2.37 -7.41
CA THR A 81 3.56 1.05 -6.81
C THR A 81 3.72 1.18 -5.31
N ILE A 82 3.14 0.25 -4.55
CA ILE A 82 3.13 0.29 -3.10
C ILE A 82 4.03 -0.83 -2.56
N ASN A 83 4.92 -0.49 -1.63
CA ASN A 83 5.72 -1.48 -0.92
C ASN A 83 4.84 -2.17 0.14
N VAL A 84 4.89 -3.49 0.19
CA VAL A 84 4.08 -4.30 1.12
C VAL A 84 4.46 -4.07 2.59
N GLU A 85 5.74 -3.86 2.88
CA GLU A 85 6.22 -3.59 4.24
C GLU A 85 6.22 -2.10 4.55
N THR A 86 5.65 -1.75 5.71
CA THR A 86 5.72 -0.39 6.23
C THR A 86 6.95 -0.22 7.11
N PHE A 87 7.63 0.91 7.06
CA PHE A 87 8.75 1.19 7.92
C PHE A 87 9.05 2.68 8.07
N TYR A 88 9.50 3.07 9.25
CA TYR A 88 9.77 4.45 9.63
C TYR A 88 11.06 5.01 9.01
N GLY A 89 12.06 4.17 8.75
CA GLY A 89 13.33 4.55 8.12
C GLY A 89 14.44 4.99 9.10
N GLU A 90 14.12 5.45 10.31
CA GLU A 90 15.09 6.10 11.19
C GLU A 90 15.49 5.29 12.43
N CYS A 91 14.76 4.19 12.75
CA CYS A 91 15.10 3.37 13.90
C CYS A 91 16.38 2.55 13.68
N PHE A 92 16.87 1.93 14.76
CA PHE A 92 18.09 1.09 14.74
C PHE A 92 18.05 0.02 13.64
N PHE A 93 16.93 -0.67 13.49
CA PHE A 93 16.76 -1.73 12.50
C PHE A 93 16.68 -1.19 11.08
N CYS A 94 15.87 -0.15 10.85
CA CYS A 94 15.72 0.47 9.53
C CYS A 94 17.06 0.96 8.95
N LYS A 95 17.87 1.64 9.79
CA LYS A 95 19.20 2.15 9.38
C LYS A 95 20.20 1.03 9.01
N ARG A 96 19.89 -0.22 9.33
CA ARG A 96 20.68 -1.41 8.99
C ARG A 96 20.06 -2.30 7.94
N GLY A 97 18.95 -1.85 7.32
CA GLY A 97 18.24 -2.60 6.28
C GLY A 97 17.26 -3.66 6.78
N PHE A 98 17.11 -3.83 8.10
CA PHE A 98 16.15 -4.78 8.69
C PHE A 98 14.78 -4.13 8.89
N VAL A 99 14.18 -3.63 7.81
CA VAL A 99 12.96 -2.81 7.86
C VAL A 99 11.74 -3.55 8.42
N ASN A 100 11.68 -4.87 8.24
CA ASN A 100 10.65 -5.74 8.81
C ASN A 100 10.69 -5.80 10.36
N ASN A 101 11.78 -5.37 10.97
CA ASN A 101 11.95 -5.25 12.43
C ASN A 101 11.78 -3.80 12.92
N CYS A 102 11.17 -2.94 12.11
CA CYS A 102 10.92 -1.55 12.49
C CYS A 102 10.16 -1.46 13.81
N THR A 103 10.63 -0.58 14.71
CA THR A 103 10.08 -0.43 16.06
C THR A 103 9.00 0.65 16.17
N ASP A 104 8.69 1.35 15.10
CA ASP A 104 7.56 2.27 15.07
C ASP A 104 6.23 1.50 15.12
N LYS A 105 5.19 2.10 15.73
CA LYS A 105 3.86 1.48 15.87
C LYS A 105 3.18 1.14 14.54
N ASN A 106 3.50 1.88 13.47
CA ASN A 106 3.01 1.64 12.12
C ASN A 106 4.08 1.01 11.22
N GLY A 107 5.23 0.63 11.77
CA GLY A 107 6.35 0.02 11.07
C GLY A 107 6.44 -1.49 11.27
N GLY A 108 7.16 -2.18 10.38
CA GLY A 108 7.28 -3.64 10.40
C GLY A 108 5.94 -4.37 10.20
N LEU A 109 4.98 -3.71 9.56
CA LEU A 109 3.64 -4.24 9.31
C LEU A 109 3.46 -4.55 7.84
N ALA A 110 2.92 -5.72 7.55
CA ALA A 110 2.54 -6.09 6.19
C ALA A 110 1.14 -5.55 5.88
N LEU A 111 1.05 -4.74 4.81
CA LEU A 111 -0.21 -4.25 4.25
C LEU A 111 -1.08 -5.43 3.81
N GLY A 112 -2.37 -5.36 4.09
CA GLY A 112 -3.32 -6.43 3.77
C GLY A 112 -3.25 -7.65 4.70
N CYS A 113 -2.43 -7.59 5.76
CA CYS A 113 -2.28 -8.67 6.75
C CYS A 113 -2.35 -8.17 8.19
N ARG A 114 -1.58 -7.13 8.53
CA ARG A 114 -1.49 -6.56 9.87
C ARG A 114 -1.98 -5.11 9.94
N ILE A 115 -2.16 -4.49 8.81
CA ILE A 115 -2.71 -3.16 8.59
C ILE A 115 -3.48 -3.17 7.27
N ASP A 116 -4.42 -2.26 7.08
CA ASP A 116 -5.25 -2.20 5.88
C ASP A 116 -4.45 -2.24 4.59
N GLY A 117 -4.91 -3.02 3.64
CA GLY A 117 -4.32 -3.23 2.32
C GLY A 117 -5.08 -2.56 1.18
N GLY A 118 -4.87 -3.06 -0.03
CA GLY A 118 -5.25 -2.41 -1.28
C GLY A 118 -6.42 -3.04 -2.05
N GLN A 119 -7.11 -4.04 -1.53
CA GLN A 119 -8.39 -4.50 -2.12
C GLN A 119 -9.53 -3.56 -1.68
N ALA A 120 -9.44 -2.31 -2.10
CA ALA A 120 -10.32 -1.20 -1.79
C ALA A 120 -10.29 -0.15 -2.90
N GLU A 121 -11.23 0.80 -2.88
CA GLU A 121 -11.21 1.96 -3.78
C GLU A 121 -10.00 2.87 -3.50
N TYR A 122 -9.63 3.01 -2.23
CA TYR A 122 -8.49 3.80 -1.76
C TYR A 122 -7.70 3.04 -0.71
N MET A 123 -6.42 3.32 -0.64
CA MET A 123 -5.50 2.69 0.30
C MET A 123 -4.67 3.75 1.01
N ARG A 124 -4.60 3.68 2.34
CA ARG A 124 -3.64 4.47 3.13
C ARG A 124 -2.28 3.79 3.09
N VAL A 125 -1.25 4.55 2.78
CA VAL A 125 0.14 4.07 2.81
C VAL A 125 0.90 4.85 3.86
N PRO A 126 1.23 4.23 5.01
CA PRO A 126 2.07 4.84 6.04
C PRO A 126 3.48 5.11 5.51
N PHE A 127 4.11 6.19 6.03
CA PHE A 127 5.46 6.58 5.62
C PHE A 127 5.62 6.64 4.10
N ALA A 128 4.76 7.42 3.44
CA ALA A 128 4.60 7.44 1.99
C ALA A 128 5.90 7.67 1.22
N ASP A 129 6.85 8.44 1.77
CA ASP A 129 8.16 8.68 1.14
C ASP A 129 9.01 7.41 1.01
N LEU A 130 8.74 6.38 1.82
CA LEU A 130 9.42 5.08 1.81
C LEU A 130 8.52 3.97 1.25
N GLY A 131 7.19 4.10 1.43
CA GLY A 131 6.20 3.12 1.04
C GLY A 131 5.77 3.19 -0.43
N LEU A 132 6.06 4.30 -1.13
CA LEU A 132 5.62 4.54 -2.50
C LEU A 132 6.78 4.67 -3.47
N ASN A 133 6.68 3.98 -4.61
CA ASN A 133 7.63 4.08 -5.70
C ASN A 133 6.93 4.63 -6.94
N LYS A 134 7.47 5.73 -7.52
CA LYS A 134 6.90 6.34 -8.73
C LYS A 134 7.07 5.43 -9.93
N ILE A 135 6.00 5.24 -10.68
CA ILE A 135 6.03 4.56 -11.96
C ILE A 135 6.43 5.58 -13.03
N PRO A 136 7.55 5.36 -13.75
CA PRO A 136 7.97 6.26 -14.81
C PRO A 136 6.89 6.42 -15.89
N ARG A 137 6.68 7.65 -16.36
CA ARG A 137 5.87 7.86 -17.56
C ARG A 137 6.58 7.22 -18.75
N ARG A 138 5.90 6.38 -19.53
CA ARG A 138 6.43 5.94 -20.84
C ARG A 138 6.76 7.18 -21.65
N ARG A 139 8.02 7.39 -21.99
CA ARG A 139 8.35 8.29 -23.10
C ARG A 139 7.79 7.62 -24.36
N ASN A 140 6.80 8.25 -25.00
CA ASN A 140 6.50 7.93 -26.39
C ASN A 140 7.80 8.14 -27.16
N ARG A 141 8.44 7.07 -27.60
CA ARG A 141 9.38 7.17 -28.70
C ARG A 141 8.51 7.59 -29.90
N GLN A 142 8.45 8.87 -30.18
CA GLN A 142 8.14 9.32 -31.51
C GLN A 142 9.24 8.71 -32.37
N THR A 143 8.88 7.72 -33.16
CA THR A 143 9.66 7.31 -34.32
C THR A 143 9.77 8.57 -35.14
N GLY A 144 10.94 9.23 -35.09
CA GLY A 144 11.27 10.29 -36.05
C GLY A 144 11.20 9.66 -37.42
N ALA A 145 10.14 9.98 -38.17
CA ALA A 145 10.12 9.77 -39.61
C ALA A 145 11.27 10.61 -40.15
N LEU A 146 12.33 9.94 -40.59
CA LEU A 146 13.32 10.52 -41.50
C LEU A 146 12.53 10.79 -42.77
N GLY A 147 12.07 12.02 -42.92
CA GLY A 147 11.67 12.56 -44.22
C GLY A 147 12.90 12.68 -45.09
N GLY A 148 12.93 11.92 -46.16
CA GLY A 148 13.83 12.11 -47.26
C GLY A 148 13.51 13.36 -48.08
#